data_fbb6896515e511ebdfcbf0d4ad0df149
#
_entry.id   fbb6896515e511ebdfcbf0d4ad0df149
#
_cell.length_a   1.000
_cell.length_b   1.000
_cell.length_c   1.000
_cell.angle_alpha   90.00
_cell.angle_beta   90.00
_cell.angle_gamma   90.00
#
_symmetry.space_group_name_H-M   'P 1'
#
loop_
_entity.id
_entity.type
_entity.pdbx_description
1 polymer ?
#
loop_
_entity_poly.entity_id
_entity_poly.type
_entity_poly.pdbx_seq_one_letter_code
_entity_poly.pdbx_strand_id
1 'polypeptide(L)'
;SVDGIACEDTRHSAPLLQHFGIHKKCVALHEHNEVAGAQIVIQHLAQNERWAYISDAGTPGVSDPGARLVSAVQKAGFRIIPIPGASAVSSAISASGSVMLPSEGRFQFLGFWPNKTKERGVLIQDIRSNSKTSIFFESPHQIRETLLTLSKELEPERQVLVGRELTKKFEQLVTLTAADIPGWLENAESLKGEFIILVAGRQANADEAPEHSALLLWAN
;
A
#
# COMPACT_ATOMS: atom_id res chain seq x y z
N SER A 1 11.72 22.68 -9.54
CA SER A 1 12.74 22.87 -8.50
C SER A 1 12.09 23.29 -7.19
N VAL A 2 12.66 22.87 -6.05
CA VAL A 2 12.20 23.19 -4.70
C VAL A 2 13.35 23.83 -3.90
N ASP A 3 13.01 24.52 -2.81
CA ASP A 3 13.96 25.21 -1.96
C ASP A 3 14.41 24.33 -0.78
N GLY A 4 13.52 23.44 -0.31
CA GLY A 4 13.81 22.47 0.73
C GLY A 4 13.06 21.14 0.53
N ILE A 5 13.48 20.14 1.30
CA ILE A 5 12.91 18.79 1.27
C ILE A 5 12.58 18.37 2.72
N ALA A 6 11.35 17.98 2.95
CA ALA A 6 10.97 17.20 4.12
C ALA A 6 11.02 15.71 3.74
N CYS A 7 11.62 14.88 4.57
CA CYS A 7 11.75 13.45 4.31
C CYS A 7 11.56 12.65 5.60
N GLU A 8 11.17 11.40 5.48
CA GLU A 8 10.91 10.54 6.63
C GLU A 8 12.19 10.31 7.44
N ASP A 9 13.26 9.81 6.82
CA ASP A 9 14.58 9.68 7.41
C ASP A 9 15.63 10.36 6.49
N THR A 10 16.28 11.41 7.00
CA THR A 10 17.32 12.14 6.28
C THR A 10 18.52 11.27 5.92
N ARG A 11 18.82 10.25 6.73
CA ARG A 11 19.92 9.30 6.48
C ARG A 11 19.59 8.37 5.33
N HIS A 12 18.32 7.96 5.21
CA HIS A 12 17.83 7.12 4.12
C HIS A 12 17.75 7.91 2.80
N SER A 13 17.25 9.13 2.87
CA SER A 13 17.09 9.99 1.70
C SER A 13 18.40 10.55 1.16
N ALA A 14 19.42 10.74 2.01
CA ALA A 14 20.68 11.39 1.61
C ALA A 14 21.41 10.70 0.45
N PRO A 15 21.59 9.36 0.41
CA PRO A 15 22.24 8.69 -0.72
C PRO A 15 21.49 8.90 -2.05
N LEU A 16 20.16 8.89 -2.03
CA LEU A 16 19.34 9.14 -3.21
C LEU A 16 19.52 10.56 -3.73
N LEU A 17 19.43 11.54 -2.85
CA LEU A 17 19.63 12.95 -3.20
C LEU A 17 21.04 13.21 -3.74
N GLN A 18 22.05 12.62 -3.12
CA GLN A 18 23.44 12.69 -3.58
C GLN A 18 23.62 12.07 -4.97
N HIS A 19 23.00 10.90 -5.21
CA HIS A 19 23.06 10.23 -6.52
C HIS A 19 22.54 11.12 -7.66
N PHE A 20 21.49 11.91 -7.39
CA PHE A 20 20.93 12.85 -8.35
C PHE A 20 21.53 14.25 -8.30
N GLY A 21 22.61 14.47 -7.54
CA GLY A 21 23.25 15.79 -7.41
C GLY A 21 22.36 16.86 -6.75
N ILE A 22 21.40 16.43 -5.91
CA ILE A 22 20.45 17.33 -5.26
C ILE A 22 21.02 17.76 -3.90
N HIS A 23 21.41 19.02 -3.80
CA HIS A 23 21.93 19.63 -2.58
C HIS A 23 20.90 20.63 -2.02
N LYS A 24 19.97 20.15 -1.20
CA LYS A 24 18.91 20.96 -0.60
C LYS A 24 18.87 20.76 0.92
N LYS A 25 18.34 21.76 1.63
CA LYS A 25 18.03 21.64 3.05
C LYS A 25 17.04 20.50 3.25
N CYS A 26 17.38 19.55 4.13
CA CYS A 26 16.49 18.44 4.49
C CYS A 26 16.03 18.59 5.93
N VAL A 27 14.74 18.32 6.17
CA VAL A 27 14.12 18.27 7.49
C VAL A 27 13.51 16.89 7.67
N ALA A 28 13.87 16.20 8.77
CA ALA A 28 13.26 14.92 9.10
C ALA A 28 11.81 15.11 9.56
N LEU A 29 10.90 14.32 8.98
CA LEU A 29 9.49 14.34 9.29
C LEU A 29 8.98 12.90 9.34
N HIS A 30 9.01 12.31 10.52
CA HIS A 30 8.58 10.93 10.81
C HIS A 30 7.37 10.93 11.75
N GLU A 31 6.75 9.81 11.95
CA GLU A 31 5.51 9.64 12.71
C GLU A 31 5.52 10.37 14.08
N HIS A 32 6.64 10.35 14.80
CA HIS A 32 6.74 10.92 16.16
C HIS A 32 6.94 12.45 16.19
N ASN A 33 7.38 13.07 15.09
CA ASN A 33 7.62 14.52 15.04
C ASN A 33 6.77 15.23 13.96
N GLU A 34 5.84 14.56 13.33
CA GLU A 34 5.09 15.05 12.16
C GLU A 34 4.43 16.42 12.39
N VAL A 35 3.90 16.66 13.59
CA VAL A 35 3.28 17.95 13.94
C VAL A 35 4.32 19.08 14.03
N ALA A 36 5.43 18.84 14.71
CA ALA A 36 6.49 19.84 14.82
C ALA A 36 7.18 20.09 13.48
N GLY A 37 7.44 19.03 12.71
CA GLY A 37 8.00 19.13 11.37
C GLY A 37 7.10 19.88 10.40
N ALA A 38 5.78 19.70 10.50
CA ALA A 38 4.82 20.43 9.68
C ALA A 38 4.89 21.95 9.94
N GLN A 39 5.06 22.38 11.19
CA GLN A 39 5.21 23.80 11.52
C GLN A 39 6.47 24.42 10.88
N ILE A 40 7.58 23.66 10.86
CA ILE A 40 8.81 24.11 10.20
C ILE A 40 8.58 24.31 8.70
N VAL A 41 7.94 23.34 8.05
CA VAL A 41 7.61 23.44 6.62
C VAL A 41 6.69 24.62 6.34
N ILE A 42 5.63 24.84 7.16
CA ILE A 42 4.69 25.96 7.03
C ILE A 42 5.43 27.31 7.15
N GLN A 43 6.37 27.46 8.08
CA GLN A 43 7.16 28.68 8.22
C GLN A 43 7.95 28.99 6.95
N HIS A 44 8.53 28.00 6.30
CA HIS A 44 9.25 28.16 5.04
C HIS A 44 8.29 28.51 3.87
N LEU A 45 7.14 27.83 3.80
CA LEU A 45 6.12 28.15 2.79
C LEU A 45 5.61 29.58 2.92
N ALA A 46 5.49 30.11 4.15
CA ALA A 46 5.11 31.52 4.40
C ALA A 46 6.18 32.52 3.92
N GLN A 47 7.42 32.08 3.70
CA GLN A 47 8.50 32.85 3.09
C GLN A 47 8.57 32.71 1.56
N ASN A 48 7.51 32.18 0.94
CA ASN A 48 7.40 31.89 -0.49
C ASN A 48 8.38 30.79 -0.97
N GLU A 49 8.91 29.97 -0.09
CA GLU A 49 9.71 28.81 -0.45
C GLU A 49 8.81 27.66 -0.95
N ARG A 50 9.34 26.81 -1.84
CA ARG A 50 8.70 25.59 -2.32
C ARG A 50 9.37 24.40 -1.68
N TRP A 51 8.57 23.53 -1.07
CA TRP A 51 9.07 22.34 -0.39
C TRP A 51 8.51 21.06 -1.01
N ALA A 52 9.34 20.02 -1.08
CA ALA A 52 8.89 18.67 -1.40
C ALA A 52 8.84 17.82 -0.14
N TYR A 53 7.94 16.85 -0.12
CA TYR A 53 7.95 15.77 0.86
C TYR A 53 8.20 14.46 0.14
N ILE A 54 9.14 13.65 0.66
CA ILE A 54 9.48 12.32 0.16
C ILE A 54 9.44 11.31 1.32
N SER A 55 8.89 10.13 1.07
CA SER A 55 8.96 8.97 1.97
C SER A 55 10.20 8.13 1.67
N ASP A 56 10.52 7.20 2.55
CA ASP A 56 11.66 6.31 2.37
C ASP A 56 11.46 5.34 1.20
N ALA A 57 10.20 4.96 0.92
CA ALA A 57 9.84 4.15 -0.24
C ALA A 57 8.40 4.44 -0.71
N GLY A 58 8.19 4.42 -2.02
CA GLY A 58 6.86 4.52 -2.61
C GLY A 58 6.20 5.91 -2.47
N THR A 59 4.88 5.93 -2.31
CA THR A 59 4.06 7.14 -2.25
C THR A 59 3.83 7.58 -0.81
N PRO A 60 4.19 8.81 -0.42
CA PRO A 60 3.95 9.34 0.91
C PRO A 60 2.49 9.24 1.35
N GLY A 61 2.26 8.94 2.63
CA GLY A 61 0.91 8.83 3.21
C GLY A 61 0.19 7.50 2.94
N VAL A 62 0.81 6.57 2.19
CA VAL A 62 0.27 5.22 1.97
C VAL A 62 0.98 4.25 2.91
N SER A 63 0.46 4.09 4.13
CA SER A 63 1.11 3.41 5.26
C SER A 63 2.45 4.01 5.69
N ASP A 64 2.68 5.25 5.32
CA ASP A 64 3.86 6.07 5.63
C ASP A 64 3.41 7.39 6.27
N PRO A 65 4.31 8.13 6.95
CA PRO A 65 4.04 9.49 7.41
C PRO A 65 3.66 10.43 6.25
N GLY A 66 3.03 11.56 6.57
CA GLY A 66 2.73 12.62 5.60
C GLY A 66 1.30 13.14 5.66
N ALA A 67 0.34 12.34 6.10
CA ALA A 67 -1.07 12.76 6.14
C ALA A 67 -1.29 13.99 7.06
N ARG A 68 -0.63 14.02 8.21
CA ARG A 68 -0.72 15.16 9.15
C ARG A 68 -0.02 16.40 8.60
N LEU A 69 1.15 16.23 7.94
CA LEU A 69 1.83 17.31 7.22
C LEU A 69 0.91 17.93 6.17
N VAL A 70 0.36 17.11 5.28
CA VAL A 70 -0.56 17.56 4.21
C VAL A 70 -1.75 18.30 4.81
N SER A 71 -2.39 17.74 5.83
CA SER A 71 -3.52 18.38 6.52
C SER A 71 -3.14 19.73 7.14
N ALA A 72 -1.99 19.84 7.79
CA ALA A 72 -1.53 21.08 8.41
C ALA A 72 -1.22 22.15 7.36
N VAL A 73 -0.53 21.79 6.28
CA VAL A 73 -0.21 22.69 5.16
C VAL A 73 -1.46 23.19 4.47
N GLN A 74 -2.46 22.34 4.23
CA GLN A 74 -3.75 22.73 3.67
C GLN A 74 -4.52 23.70 4.58
N LYS A 75 -4.56 23.41 5.90
CA LYS A 75 -5.19 24.31 6.89
C LYS A 75 -4.52 25.67 6.97
N ALA A 76 -3.21 25.74 6.70
CA ALA A 76 -2.46 26.99 6.62
C ALA A 76 -2.68 27.74 5.29
N GLY A 77 -3.51 27.22 4.37
CA GLY A 77 -3.86 27.88 3.11
C GLY A 77 -2.87 27.64 1.95
N PHE A 78 -1.91 26.74 2.11
CA PHE A 78 -0.94 26.45 1.06
C PHE A 78 -1.41 25.32 0.13
N ARG A 79 -1.03 25.43 -1.13
CA ARG A 79 -1.37 24.44 -2.17
C ARG A 79 -0.51 23.19 -2.03
N ILE A 80 -1.15 22.02 -2.11
CA ILE A 80 -0.49 20.71 -2.25
C ILE A 80 -0.53 20.29 -3.73
N ILE A 81 0.59 19.81 -4.23
CA ILE A 81 0.73 19.29 -5.60
C ILE A 81 1.18 17.84 -5.49
N PRO A 82 0.31 16.86 -5.79
CA PRO A 82 0.72 15.46 -5.84
C PRO A 82 1.61 15.23 -7.07
N ILE A 83 2.71 14.54 -6.87
CA ILE A 83 3.60 14.11 -7.96
C ILE A 83 3.40 12.60 -8.13
N PRO A 84 2.86 12.13 -9.25
CA PRO A 84 2.72 10.70 -9.52
C PRO A 84 4.08 10.00 -9.49
N GLY A 85 4.11 8.83 -8.87
CA GLY A 85 5.34 8.07 -8.71
C GLY A 85 5.05 6.60 -8.38
N ALA A 86 6.09 5.88 -7.96
CA ALA A 86 6.00 4.48 -7.58
C ALA A 86 5.03 4.27 -6.42
N SER A 87 4.18 3.26 -6.54
CA SER A 87 3.27 2.81 -5.50
C SER A 87 3.09 1.29 -5.61
N ALA A 88 3.44 0.55 -4.56
CA ALA A 88 3.28 -0.90 -4.56
C ALA A 88 1.81 -1.31 -4.77
N VAL A 89 0.86 -0.54 -4.22
CA VAL A 89 -0.57 -0.81 -4.37
C VAL A 89 -1.00 -0.75 -5.83
N SER A 90 -0.75 0.36 -6.53
CA SER A 90 -1.15 0.50 -7.94
C SER A 90 -0.33 -0.41 -8.85
N SER A 91 0.96 -0.66 -8.56
CA SER A 91 1.78 -1.61 -9.32
C SER A 91 1.24 -3.04 -9.21
N ALA A 92 0.90 -3.49 -8.01
CA ALA A 92 0.32 -4.82 -7.81
C ALA A 92 -1.06 -4.95 -8.47
N ILE A 93 -1.93 -3.95 -8.36
CA ILE A 93 -3.24 -3.94 -9.02
C ILE A 93 -3.07 -4.07 -10.53
N SER A 94 -2.15 -3.31 -11.14
CA SER A 94 -1.95 -3.33 -12.61
C SER A 94 -1.50 -4.68 -13.14
N ALA A 95 -0.90 -5.52 -12.29
CA ALA A 95 -0.39 -6.85 -12.65
C ALA A 95 -1.27 -7.99 -12.14
N SER A 96 -2.38 -7.70 -11.45
CA SER A 96 -3.13 -8.71 -10.68
C SER A 96 -4.25 -9.43 -11.45
N GLY A 97 -4.54 -9.02 -12.68
CA GLY A 97 -5.48 -9.70 -13.61
C GLY A 97 -6.64 -10.47 -12.95
N SER A 98 -6.47 -11.79 -12.81
CA SER A 98 -7.50 -12.71 -12.29
C SER A 98 -7.94 -12.41 -10.85
N VAL A 99 -7.09 -11.80 -10.03
CA VAL A 99 -7.41 -11.45 -8.64
C VAL A 99 -8.37 -10.26 -8.57
N MET A 100 -8.30 -9.35 -9.53
CA MET A 100 -9.16 -8.16 -9.60
C MET A 100 -10.49 -8.40 -10.34
N LEU A 101 -10.57 -9.40 -11.22
CA LEU A 101 -11.77 -9.68 -12.02
C LEU A 101 -13.03 -9.91 -11.16
N PRO A 102 -13.00 -10.73 -10.09
CA PRO A 102 -14.19 -11.00 -9.29
C PRO A 102 -14.79 -9.75 -8.63
N SER A 103 -13.98 -8.74 -8.37
CA SER A 103 -14.40 -7.48 -7.74
C SER A 103 -14.70 -6.36 -8.73
N GLU A 104 -14.62 -6.62 -10.04
CA GLU A 104 -14.83 -5.61 -11.09
C GLU A 104 -13.96 -4.36 -10.90
N GLY A 105 -12.71 -4.56 -10.47
CA GLY A 105 -11.78 -3.48 -10.19
C GLY A 105 -11.98 -2.78 -8.83
N ARG A 106 -12.98 -3.18 -8.03
CA ARG A 106 -13.19 -2.62 -6.70
C ARG A 106 -12.22 -3.24 -5.70
N PHE A 107 -11.57 -2.43 -4.89
CA PHE A 107 -10.63 -2.89 -3.87
C PHE A 107 -10.73 -2.08 -2.59
N GLN A 108 -10.16 -2.64 -1.52
CA GLN A 108 -9.88 -1.94 -0.27
C GLN A 108 -8.40 -2.14 0.08
N PHE A 109 -7.76 -1.07 0.52
CA PHE A 109 -6.40 -1.13 1.06
C PHE A 109 -6.46 -1.10 2.59
N LEU A 110 -5.86 -2.09 3.23
CA LEU A 110 -5.98 -2.37 4.66
C LEU A 110 -4.74 -1.96 5.47
N GLY A 111 -3.73 -1.38 4.79
CA GLY A 111 -2.46 -1.07 5.43
C GLY A 111 -1.63 -2.33 5.70
N PHE A 112 -0.93 -2.39 6.83
CA PHE A 112 -0.18 -3.57 7.25
C PHE A 112 -1.07 -4.60 7.94
N TRP A 113 -0.74 -5.88 7.74
CA TRP A 113 -1.37 -6.97 8.47
C TRP A 113 -1.21 -6.79 9.99
N PRO A 114 -2.27 -6.95 10.79
CA PRO A 114 -2.20 -6.68 12.22
C PRO A 114 -1.29 -7.65 12.98
N ASN A 115 -0.59 -7.14 14.00
CA ASN A 115 0.23 -7.96 14.87
C ASN A 115 -0.58 -8.73 15.92
N LYS A 116 -1.75 -8.19 16.36
CA LYS A 116 -2.54 -8.78 17.42
C LYS A 116 -3.53 -9.82 16.89
N THR A 117 -3.57 -10.98 17.52
CA THR A 117 -4.43 -12.11 17.13
C THR A 117 -5.91 -11.72 16.99
N LYS A 118 -6.43 -10.90 17.91
CA LYS A 118 -7.83 -10.46 17.84
C LYS A 118 -8.11 -9.61 16.61
N GLU A 119 -7.21 -8.68 16.29
CA GLU A 119 -7.32 -7.81 15.12
C GLU A 119 -7.20 -8.62 13.82
N ARG A 120 -6.29 -9.61 13.78
CA ARG A 120 -6.16 -10.56 12.66
C ARG A 120 -7.47 -11.32 12.42
N GLY A 121 -8.10 -11.83 13.48
CA GLY A 121 -9.38 -12.55 13.35
C GLY A 121 -10.49 -11.69 12.76
N VAL A 122 -10.59 -10.43 13.17
CA VAL A 122 -11.57 -9.48 12.59
C VAL A 122 -11.27 -9.23 11.11
N LEU A 123 -9.99 -9.00 10.77
CA LEU A 123 -9.58 -8.74 9.39
C LEU A 123 -9.83 -9.93 8.46
N ILE A 124 -9.55 -11.15 8.93
CA ILE A 124 -9.82 -12.38 8.17
C ILE A 124 -11.31 -12.53 7.89
N GLN A 125 -12.19 -12.26 8.86
CA GLN A 125 -13.64 -12.32 8.66
C GLN A 125 -14.10 -11.26 7.64
N ASP A 126 -13.54 -10.06 7.68
CA ASP A 126 -13.82 -9.04 6.67
C ASP A 126 -13.38 -9.52 5.27
N ILE A 127 -12.15 -10.01 5.11
CA ILE A 127 -11.64 -10.54 3.84
C ILE A 127 -12.50 -11.68 3.30
N ARG A 128 -12.94 -12.59 4.16
CA ARG A 128 -13.78 -13.75 3.77
C ARG A 128 -15.12 -13.32 3.20
N SER A 129 -15.74 -12.31 3.80
CA SER A 129 -17.11 -11.88 3.44
C SER A 129 -17.13 -10.78 2.35
N ASN A 130 -16.02 -10.09 2.12
CA ASN A 130 -15.98 -8.92 1.26
C ASN A 130 -15.92 -9.28 -0.22
N SER A 131 -16.77 -8.63 -1.03
CA SER A 131 -16.77 -8.77 -2.49
C SER A 131 -15.68 -7.95 -3.20
N LYS A 132 -15.02 -7.02 -2.48
CA LYS A 132 -13.90 -6.24 -3.01
C LYS A 132 -12.59 -7.01 -2.85
N THR A 133 -11.63 -6.78 -3.76
CA THR A 133 -10.26 -7.26 -3.55
C THR A 133 -9.64 -6.58 -2.34
N SER A 134 -9.14 -7.36 -1.40
CA SER A 134 -8.45 -6.87 -0.20
C SER A 134 -6.95 -6.81 -0.44
N ILE A 135 -6.34 -5.66 -0.15
CA ILE A 135 -4.92 -5.39 -0.37
C ILE A 135 -4.28 -4.99 0.94
N PHE A 136 -3.14 -5.58 1.28
CA PHE A 136 -2.39 -5.24 2.49
C PHE A 136 -0.89 -5.48 2.32
N PHE A 137 -0.10 -4.81 3.15
CA PHE A 137 1.34 -5.03 3.26
C PHE A 137 1.65 -6.07 4.33
N GLU A 138 2.76 -6.79 4.13
CA GLU A 138 3.24 -7.74 5.10
C GLU A 138 4.76 -7.72 5.24
N SER A 139 5.22 -7.95 6.46
CA SER A 139 6.63 -8.03 6.79
C SER A 139 7.24 -9.40 6.45
N PRO A 140 8.56 -9.46 6.15
CA PRO A 140 9.23 -10.73 5.89
C PRO A 140 9.23 -11.69 7.09
N HIS A 141 9.02 -11.17 8.29
CA HIS A 141 9.00 -11.99 9.51
C HIS A 141 7.66 -12.72 9.70
N GLN A 142 6.58 -12.18 9.16
CA GLN A 142 5.22 -12.70 9.36
C GLN A 142 4.60 -13.32 8.10
N ILE A 143 5.14 -13.05 6.92
CA ILE A 143 4.56 -13.47 5.64
C ILE A 143 4.18 -14.97 5.59
N ARG A 144 5.03 -15.85 6.11
CA ARG A 144 4.75 -17.29 6.14
C ARG A 144 3.51 -17.62 6.97
N GLU A 145 3.41 -17.06 8.18
CA GLU A 145 2.28 -17.28 9.08
C GLU A 145 0.98 -16.71 8.48
N THR A 146 1.06 -15.52 7.92
CA THR A 146 -0.07 -14.82 7.30
C THR A 146 -0.61 -15.62 6.10
N LEU A 147 0.26 -16.07 5.19
CA LEU A 147 -0.15 -16.86 4.05
C LEU A 147 -0.74 -18.22 4.45
N LEU A 148 -0.16 -18.92 5.44
CA LEU A 148 -0.73 -20.16 5.96
C LEU A 148 -2.09 -19.93 6.63
N THR A 149 -2.29 -18.78 7.26
CA THR A 149 -3.59 -18.41 7.82
C THR A 149 -4.62 -18.17 6.71
N LEU A 150 -4.26 -17.45 5.66
CA LEU A 150 -5.13 -17.26 4.50
C LEU A 150 -5.51 -18.58 3.84
N SER A 151 -4.54 -19.49 3.65
CA SER A 151 -4.79 -20.81 3.07
C SER A 151 -5.79 -21.64 3.87
N LYS A 152 -5.84 -21.48 5.20
CA LYS A 152 -6.78 -22.22 6.07
C LYS A 152 -8.15 -21.58 6.14
N GLU A 153 -8.22 -20.27 6.04
CA GLU A 153 -9.42 -19.49 6.33
C GLU A 153 -10.21 -19.12 5.07
N LEU A 154 -9.58 -19.14 3.91
CA LEU A 154 -10.23 -18.82 2.64
C LEU A 154 -10.74 -20.08 1.94
N GLU A 155 -11.67 -19.89 1.02
CA GLU A 155 -12.10 -20.96 0.10
C GLU A 155 -10.88 -21.42 -0.73
N PRO A 156 -10.73 -22.75 -0.96
CA PRO A 156 -9.54 -23.31 -1.65
C PRO A 156 -9.20 -22.63 -2.99
N GLU A 157 -10.23 -22.23 -3.75
CA GLU A 157 -10.11 -21.63 -5.08
C GLU A 157 -9.91 -20.12 -5.05
N ARG A 158 -9.96 -19.48 -3.85
CA ARG A 158 -9.80 -18.03 -3.71
C ARG A 158 -8.44 -17.62 -4.23
N GLN A 159 -8.43 -16.70 -5.18
CA GLN A 159 -7.19 -16.20 -5.78
C GLN A 159 -6.46 -15.25 -4.85
N VAL A 160 -5.17 -15.45 -4.72
CA VAL A 160 -4.26 -14.63 -3.93
C VAL A 160 -3.05 -14.25 -4.79
N LEU A 161 -2.74 -12.98 -4.90
CA LEU A 161 -1.48 -12.52 -5.49
C LEU A 161 -0.50 -12.17 -4.37
N VAL A 162 0.70 -12.72 -4.47
CA VAL A 162 1.84 -12.38 -3.62
C VAL A 162 2.82 -11.55 -4.45
N GLY A 163 2.93 -10.26 -4.14
CA GLY A 163 3.94 -9.37 -4.68
C GLY A 163 5.08 -9.23 -3.67
N ARG A 164 6.31 -9.39 -4.12
CA ARG A 164 7.52 -9.25 -3.31
C ARG A 164 8.49 -8.32 -4.00
N GLU A 165 9.13 -7.39 -3.25
CA GLU A 165 10.18 -6.51 -3.71
C GLU A 165 9.83 -5.77 -5.02
N LEU A 166 8.58 -5.32 -5.16
CA LEU A 166 8.12 -4.65 -6.37
C LEU A 166 9.02 -3.47 -6.73
N THR A 167 9.33 -3.33 -8.01
CA THR A 167 10.25 -2.32 -8.59
C THR A 167 11.73 -2.46 -8.20
N LYS A 168 12.10 -3.54 -7.48
CA LYS A 168 13.47 -3.82 -7.07
C LYS A 168 14.07 -5.00 -7.83
N LYS A 169 15.38 -5.23 -7.65
CA LYS A 169 16.14 -6.29 -8.36
C LYS A 169 15.54 -7.69 -8.20
N PHE A 170 14.92 -7.99 -7.07
CA PHE A 170 14.37 -9.31 -6.76
C PHE A 170 12.85 -9.32 -6.76
N GLU A 171 12.26 -8.51 -7.65
CA GLU A 171 10.82 -8.45 -7.85
C GLU A 171 10.23 -9.82 -8.19
N GLN A 172 9.15 -10.17 -7.52
CA GLN A 172 8.34 -11.34 -7.81
C GLN A 172 6.86 -10.99 -7.73
N LEU A 173 6.09 -11.55 -8.66
CA LEU A 173 4.63 -11.51 -8.66
C LEU A 173 4.15 -12.94 -8.93
N VAL A 174 3.43 -13.51 -7.98
CA VAL A 174 2.91 -14.88 -8.08
C VAL A 174 1.43 -14.87 -7.73
N THR A 175 0.60 -15.39 -8.63
CA THR A 175 -0.82 -15.63 -8.37
C THR A 175 -1.03 -17.09 -8.03
N LEU A 176 -1.71 -17.36 -6.92
CA LEU A 176 -1.95 -18.68 -6.35
C LEU A 176 -3.44 -18.83 -6.02
N THR A 177 -3.92 -20.05 -5.92
CA THR A 177 -5.13 -20.32 -5.13
C THR A 177 -4.77 -20.42 -3.65
N ALA A 178 -5.73 -20.24 -2.76
CA ALA A 178 -5.51 -20.43 -1.32
C ALA A 178 -5.00 -21.85 -1.01
N ALA A 179 -5.45 -22.84 -1.76
CA ALA A 179 -4.99 -24.25 -1.65
C ALA A 179 -3.52 -24.44 -2.03
N ASP A 180 -3.00 -23.66 -2.98
CA ASP A 180 -1.62 -23.81 -3.48
C ASP A 180 -0.57 -23.16 -2.57
N ILE A 181 -0.99 -22.26 -1.65
CA ILE A 181 -0.08 -21.50 -0.79
C ILE A 181 0.90 -22.38 -0.02
N PRO A 182 0.49 -23.50 0.66
CA PRO A 182 1.43 -24.31 1.42
C PRO A 182 2.55 -24.88 0.53
N GLY A 183 2.20 -25.44 -0.62
CA GLY A 183 3.18 -25.99 -1.57
C GLY A 183 4.12 -24.93 -2.14
N TRP A 184 3.61 -23.73 -2.41
CA TRP A 184 4.45 -22.62 -2.84
C TRP A 184 5.43 -22.19 -1.73
N LEU A 185 4.99 -22.11 -0.47
CA LEU A 185 5.85 -21.75 0.67
C LEU A 185 6.98 -22.77 0.95
N GLU A 186 6.77 -24.05 0.64
CA GLU A 186 7.81 -25.08 0.77
C GLU A 186 8.91 -24.90 -0.28
N ASN A 187 8.57 -24.39 -1.46
CA ASN A 187 9.47 -24.23 -2.59
C ASN A 187 9.98 -22.80 -2.79
N ALA A 188 9.57 -21.86 -1.93
CA ALA A 188 9.95 -20.46 -2.06
C ALA A 188 11.46 -20.28 -1.80
N GLU A 189 12.19 -19.76 -2.78
CA GLU A 189 13.64 -19.50 -2.68
C GLU A 189 13.97 -18.50 -1.55
N SER A 190 13.12 -17.52 -1.31
CA SER A 190 13.33 -16.51 -0.27
C SER A 190 12.03 -15.86 0.15
N LEU A 191 11.89 -15.67 1.46
CA LEU A 191 10.82 -14.87 2.07
C LEU A 191 11.38 -13.57 2.70
N LYS A 192 12.51 -13.06 2.20
CA LYS A 192 13.08 -11.77 2.61
C LYS A 192 12.55 -10.66 1.74
N GLY A 193 12.48 -9.44 2.28
CA GLY A 193 12.03 -8.24 1.56
C GLY A 193 10.63 -7.80 1.95
N GLU A 194 10.08 -6.87 1.21
CA GLU A 194 8.76 -6.27 1.44
C GLU A 194 7.70 -6.99 0.61
N PHE A 195 6.55 -7.21 1.21
CA PHE A 195 5.45 -7.93 0.57
C PHE A 195 4.19 -7.08 0.47
N ILE A 196 3.49 -7.27 -0.64
CA ILE A 196 2.11 -6.83 -0.83
C ILE A 196 1.27 -8.05 -1.21
N ILE A 197 0.13 -8.19 -0.58
CA ILE A 197 -0.79 -9.30 -0.78
C ILE A 197 -2.12 -8.76 -1.28
N LEU A 198 -2.64 -9.37 -2.34
CA LEU A 198 -3.98 -9.11 -2.84
C LEU A 198 -4.78 -10.40 -2.70
N VAL A 199 -5.93 -10.32 -2.04
CA VAL A 199 -6.89 -11.43 -1.95
C VAL A 199 -8.12 -11.04 -2.77
N ALA A 200 -8.49 -11.87 -3.74
CA ALA A 200 -9.67 -11.64 -4.58
C ALA A 200 -10.94 -11.48 -3.73
N GLY A 201 -11.87 -10.66 -4.17
CA GLY A 201 -13.18 -10.54 -3.55
C GLY A 201 -13.93 -11.88 -3.53
N ARG A 202 -14.78 -12.09 -2.52
CA ARG A 202 -15.69 -13.23 -2.49
C ARG A 202 -16.61 -13.15 -3.72
N GLN A 203 -16.69 -14.22 -4.48
CA GLN A 203 -17.72 -14.37 -5.48
C GLN A 203 -19.04 -14.70 -4.78
N ALA A 204 -20.11 -13.99 -5.12
CA ALA A 204 -21.44 -14.40 -4.71
C ALA A 204 -21.73 -15.78 -5.35
N ASN A 205 -22.23 -16.72 -4.57
CA ASN A 205 -22.77 -17.94 -5.15
C ASN A 205 -23.91 -17.56 -6.09
N ALA A 206 -24.09 -18.30 -7.18
CA ALA A 206 -25.14 -18.03 -8.16
C ALA A 206 -26.54 -17.88 -7.55
N ASP A 207 -26.77 -18.49 -6.38
CA ASP A 207 -28.01 -18.41 -5.61
C ASP A 207 -28.14 -17.15 -4.72
N GLU A 208 -27.06 -16.37 -4.55
CA GLU A 208 -27.04 -15.12 -3.75
C GLU A 208 -27.02 -13.85 -4.63
N ALA A 209 -27.16 -13.99 -5.94
CA ALA A 209 -27.15 -12.84 -6.85
C ALA A 209 -28.37 -11.96 -6.55
N PRO A 210 -28.25 -10.76 -5.98
CA PRO A 210 -29.35 -9.82 -5.94
C PRO A 210 -29.71 -9.46 -7.37
N GLU A 211 -31.00 -9.45 -7.69
CA GLU A 211 -31.54 -8.83 -8.89
C GLU A 211 -31.23 -7.33 -8.93
N HIS A 212 -29.99 -6.96 -9.26
CA HIS A 212 -29.58 -5.58 -9.49
C HIS A 212 -29.02 -5.41 -10.90
N SER A 213 -29.91 -5.69 -11.85
CA SER A 213 -29.84 -5.16 -13.22
C SER A 213 -30.26 -3.67 -13.23
N ALA A 214 -29.53 -2.78 -12.54
CA ALA A 214 -29.90 -1.37 -12.46
C ALA A 214 -28.71 -0.40 -12.62
N LEU A 215 -27.64 -0.79 -13.32
CA LEU A 215 -26.47 0.09 -13.56
C LEU A 215 -26.08 0.21 -15.05
N LEU A 216 -27.01 0.01 -15.97
CA LEU A 216 -26.80 0.30 -17.42
C LEU A 216 -27.63 1.51 -17.90
N LEU A 217 -27.66 2.61 -17.15
CA LEU A 217 -28.35 3.85 -17.54
C LEU A 217 -27.43 5.08 -17.63
N TRP A 218 -26.14 4.89 -17.89
CA TRP A 218 -25.22 6.01 -18.16
C TRP A 218 -24.41 5.83 -19.46
N ALA A 219 -25.07 5.40 -20.54
CA ALA A 219 -24.52 5.42 -21.89
C ALA A 219 -25.63 5.82 -22.86
N ASN A 220 -25.95 7.11 -22.89
CA ASN A 220 -26.53 7.82 -24.04
C ASN A 220 -26.20 9.29 -23.88
#